data_d9e0c57a398b7b2c2595d917640dcdd4
#
_entry.id   d9e0c57a398b7b2c2595d917640dcdd4
#
_cell.length_a   1.000
_cell.length_b   1.000
_cell.length_c   1.000
_cell.angle_alpha   90.00
_cell.angle_beta   90.00
_cell.angle_gamma   90.00
#
_symmetry.space_group_name_H-M   'P 1'
#
loop_
_entity.id
_entity.type
_entity.pdbx_description
1 polymer ?
#
loop_
_entity_poly.entity_id
_entity_poly.type
_entity_poly.pdbx_seq_one_letter_code
_entity_poly.pdbx_strand_id
1 'polypeptide(L)'
;MCRLGCTFKSFKLRLDTANPMTKNITMAELANLAGVDVSTVSRAINNSPLVKEATRQHVLEIADKTGYEINASARNLRRQSSETIGMVIPLRPESGQTISDPFFLEMVAAVSHRASKRGYDLIINLPDEEQSISERRLLGTGKADGLIIIGQAGRGERLMSLGNLEKKVVVWGGRTDESEVTIVGSDNRNGGFLATDHLLRLGRKRILFLGPVELPEVGLRFEGFVDDHRKFGADI
;
A
#
# COMPACT_ATOMS: atom_id res chain seq x y z
N MET A 1 16.60 37.44 -5.92
CA MET A 1 17.53 36.74 -6.84
C MET A 1 18.62 36.09 -5.98
N CYS A 2 18.48 34.86 -5.63
CA CYS A 2 19.53 34.10 -4.95
C CYS A 2 19.56 32.72 -5.61
N ARG A 3 20.51 32.53 -6.52
CA ARG A 3 20.76 31.21 -7.16
C ARG A 3 21.65 30.40 -6.22
N LEU A 4 21.05 29.47 -5.50
CA LEU A 4 21.80 28.39 -4.84
C LEU A 4 22.07 27.31 -5.90
N GLY A 5 23.25 27.38 -6.50
CA GLY A 5 23.79 26.31 -7.34
C GLY A 5 24.21 25.11 -6.48
N CYS A 6 23.31 24.18 -6.27
CA CYS A 6 23.64 22.88 -5.71
C CYS A 6 24.21 22.02 -6.85
N THR A 7 25.54 22.00 -7.00
CA THR A 7 26.23 21.02 -7.85
C THR A 7 26.13 19.66 -7.17
N PHE A 8 25.24 18.82 -7.65
CA PHE A 8 25.24 17.40 -7.35
C PHE A 8 26.56 16.82 -7.88
N LYS A 9 27.55 16.65 -7.00
CA LYS A 9 28.68 15.78 -7.30
C LYS A 9 28.14 14.37 -7.48
N SER A 10 28.24 13.86 -8.69
CA SER A 10 27.94 12.47 -9.02
C SER A 10 28.74 11.57 -8.06
N PHE A 11 28.05 11.01 -7.09
CA PHE A 11 28.59 9.97 -6.23
C PHE A 11 28.65 8.70 -7.07
N LYS A 12 29.78 8.52 -7.78
CA LYS A 12 30.09 7.23 -8.38
C LYS A 12 30.31 6.25 -7.24
N LEU A 13 29.28 5.49 -6.88
CA LEU A 13 29.48 4.25 -6.14
C LEU A 13 30.46 3.41 -6.97
N ARG A 14 31.72 3.31 -6.54
CA ARG A 14 32.56 2.23 -6.97
C ARG A 14 31.93 0.96 -6.43
N LEU A 15 31.22 0.26 -7.30
CA LEU A 15 30.95 -1.15 -7.10
C LEU A 15 32.31 -1.84 -7.25
N ASP A 16 33.03 -1.95 -6.14
CA ASP A 16 34.16 -2.89 -6.06
C ASP A 16 33.57 -4.28 -6.29
N THR A 17 33.72 -4.74 -7.52
CA THR A 17 33.36 -6.07 -8.00
C THR A 17 34.36 -7.10 -7.45
N ALA A 18 34.45 -7.23 -6.14
CA ALA A 18 35.13 -8.32 -5.48
C ALA A 18 34.69 -8.43 -4.02
N ASN A 19 33.39 -8.55 -3.79
CA ASN A 19 32.95 -9.27 -2.62
C ASN A 19 32.73 -10.72 -3.10
N PRO A 20 33.52 -11.72 -2.60
CA PRO A 20 33.20 -13.11 -2.89
C PRO A 20 31.79 -13.30 -2.41
N MET A 21 30.87 -13.62 -3.35
CA MET A 21 29.49 -14.00 -3.04
C MET A 21 29.59 -14.99 -1.87
N THR A 22 29.20 -14.53 -0.69
CA THR A 22 28.92 -15.44 0.42
C THR A 22 27.84 -16.34 -0.12
N LYS A 23 28.23 -17.57 -0.44
CA LYS A 23 27.35 -18.59 -1.00
C LYS A 23 26.22 -18.75 0.02
N ASN A 24 25.04 -18.22 -0.28
CA ASN A 24 23.92 -18.35 0.62
C ASN A 24 23.72 -19.83 0.89
N ILE A 25 23.94 -20.25 2.14
CA ILE A 25 23.78 -21.62 2.57
C ILE A 25 22.34 -22.05 2.24
N THR A 26 22.20 -23.21 1.64
CA THR A 26 20.90 -23.81 1.36
C THR A 26 20.33 -24.49 2.61
N MET A 27 19.03 -24.74 2.62
CA MET A 27 18.39 -25.49 3.72
C MET A 27 18.96 -26.89 3.88
N ALA A 28 19.44 -27.52 2.80
CA ALA A 28 20.09 -28.84 2.83
C ALA A 28 21.48 -28.76 3.49
N GLU A 29 22.26 -27.73 3.17
CA GLU A 29 23.56 -27.48 3.82
C GLU A 29 23.40 -27.17 5.31
N LEU A 30 22.39 -26.37 5.68
CA LEU A 30 22.07 -26.11 7.08
C LEU A 30 21.67 -27.40 7.83
N ALA A 31 20.89 -28.28 7.20
CA ALA A 31 20.48 -29.56 7.75
C ALA A 31 21.70 -30.47 8.02
N ASN A 32 22.65 -30.52 7.07
CA ASN A 32 23.89 -31.26 7.23
C ASN A 32 24.74 -30.71 8.39
N LEU A 33 24.86 -29.36 8.51
CA LEU A 33 25.60 -28.72 9.60
C LEU A 33 24.97 -28.95 10.97
N ALA A 34 23.63 -28.98 11.02
CA ALA A 34 22.88 -29.21 12.25
C ALA A 34 22.73 -30.72 12.59
N GLY A 35 23.16 -31.63 11.73
CA GLY A 35 23.03 -33.06 11.94
C GLY A 35 21.57 -33.57 12.00
N VAL A 36 20.67 -32.90 11.26
CA VAL A 36 19.23 -33.22 11.24
C VAL A 36 18.69 -33.25 9.81
N ASP A 37 17.50 -33.83 9.62
CA ASP A 37 16.86 -33.83 8.32
C ASP A 37 16.38 -32.41 7.90
N VAL A 38 16.32 -32.15 6.60
CA VAL A 38 15.79 -30.91 6.01
C VAL A 38 14.38 -30.59 6.52
N SER A 39 13.56 -31.62 6.72
CA SER A 39 12.20 -31.49 7.29
C SER A 39 12.23 -30.98 8.74
N THR A 40 13.24 -31.41 9.52
CA THR A 40 13.44 -30.95 10.91
C THR A 40 13.91 -29.51 10.95
N VAL A 41 14.84 -29.12 10.07
CA VAL A 41 15.25 -27.70 9.91
C VAL A 41 14.04 -26.84 9.56
N SER A 42 13.26 -27.23 8.55
CA SER A 42 12.04 -26.51 8.15
C SER A 42 11.05 -26.35 9.30
N ARG A 43 10.83 -27.39 10.10
CA ARG A 43 9.94 -27.34 11.27
C ARG A 43 10.51 -26.49 12.39
N ALA A 44 11.82 -26.57 12.65
CA ALA A 44 12.50 -25.76 13.68
C ALA A 44 12.38 -24.26 13.37
N ILE A 45 12.66 -23.85 12.15
CA ILE A 45 12.58 -22.47 11.66
C ILE A 45 11.13 -21.95 11.71
N ASN A 46 10.14 -22.81 11.39
CA ASN A 46 8.73 -22.43 11.41
C ASN A 46 8.06 -22.58 12.79
N ASN A 47 8.84 -22.74 13.84
CA ASN A 47 8.35 -22.87 15.23
C ASN A 47 7.30 -23.99 15.41
N SER A 48 7.46 -25.12 14.72
CA SER A 48 6.55 -26.24 14.81
C SER A 48 6.64 -26.93 16.19
N PRO A 49 5.50 -27.27 16.81
CA PRO A 49 5.48 -28.01 18.07
C PRO A 49 6.03 -29.45 17.94
N LEU A 50 6.21 -29.92 16.74
CA LEU A 50 6.76 -31.27 16.47
C LEU A 50 8.28 -31.36 16.63
N VAL A 51 8.96 -30.25 16.90
CA VAL A 51 10.42 -30.21 17.14
C VAL A 51 10.66 -29.82 18.59
N LYS A 52 11.48 -30.63 19.28
CA LYS A 52 11.88 -30.35 20.66
C LYS A 52 12.64 -29.02 20.73
N GLU A 53 12.45 -28.27 21.83
CA GLU A 53 13.05 -26.96 22.00
C GLU A 53 14.58 -26.98 21.86
N ALA A 54 15.24 -27.96 22.45
CA ALA A 54 16.71 -28.09 22.33
C ALA A 54 17.16 -28.26 20.88
N THR A 55 16.45 -29.05 20.07
CA THR A 55 16.75 -29.21 18.63
C THR A 55 16.49 -27.92 17.86
N ARG A 56 15.44 -27.19 18.22
CA ARG A 56 15.11 -25.89 17.63
C ARG A 56 16.23 -24.88 17.87
N GLN A 57 16.65 -24.72 19.11
CA GLN A 57 17.71 -23.81 19.49
C GLN A 57 19.02 -24.14 18.77
N HIS A 58 19.39 -25.40 18.73
CA HIS A 58 20.56 -25.85 17.99
C HIS A 58 20.54 -25.47 16.50
N VAL A 59 19.41 -25.69 15.83
CA VAL A 59 19.25 -25.31 14.41
C VAL A 59 19.34 -23.78 14.23
N LEU A 60 18.70 -23.01 15.11
CA LEU A 60 18.71 -21.54 15.02
C LEU A 60 20.12 -20.97 15.29
N GLU A 61 20.88 -21.52 16.22
CA GLU A 61 22.27 -21.11 16.48
C GLU A 61 23.17 -21.36 15.26
N ILE A 62 23.01 -22.50 14.57
CA ILE A 62 23.80 -22.78 13.37
C ILE A 62 23.35 -21.87 12.22
N ALA A 63 22.05 -21.59 12.08
CA ALA A 63 21.55 -20.66 11.09
C ALA A 63 22.15 -19.26 11.28
N ASP A 64 22.19 -18.76 12.53
CA ASP A 64 22.79 -17.46 12.87
C ASP A 64 24.30 -17.44 12.59
N LYS A 65 25.04 -18.44 13.05
CA LYS A 65 26.50 -18.56 12.83
C LYS A 65 26.89 -18.64 11.36
N THR A 66 26.00 -19.18 10.53
CA THR A 66 26.27 -19.39 9.09
C THR A 66 25.69 -18.30 8.21
N GLY A 67 24.98 -17.34 8.80
CA GLY A 67 24.27 -16.31 8.04
C GLY A 67 23.18 -16.86 7.14
N TYR A 68 22.57 -18.00 7.54
CA TYR A 68 21.45 -18.58 6.79
C TYR A 68 20.24 -17.67 6.88
N GLU A 69 19.90 -17.05 5.77
CA GLU A 69 18.64 -16.33 5.64
C GLU A 69 17.54 -17.26 5.09
N ILE A 70 16.42 -17.24 5.76
CA ILE A 70 15.24 -18.01 5.30
C ILE A 70 14.87 -17.45 3.91
N ASN A 71 14.93 -18.30 2.90
CA ASN A 71 14.41 -17.91 1.58
C ASN A 71 12.91 -17.62 1.68
N ALA A 72 12.59 -16.34 1.89
CA ALA A 72 11.22 -15.87 2.02
C ALA A 72 10.36 -16.30 0.82
N SER A 73 10.93 -16.28 -0.39
CA SER A 73 10.22 -16.69 -1.61
C SER A 73 9.81 -18.17 -1.58
N ALA A 74 10.69 -19.09 -1.10
CA ALA A 74 10.37 -20.51 -0.98
C ALA A 74 9.34 -20.77 0.15
N ARG A 75 9.40 -20.00 1.24
CA ARG A 75 8.43 -20.05 2.33
C ARG A 75 7.07 -19.54 1.85
N ASN A 76 7.06 -18.42 1.17
CA ASN A 76 5.87 -17.74 0.66
C ASN A 76 5.16 -18.60 -0.39
N LEU A 77 5.91 -19.28 -1.26
CA LEU A 77 5.36 -20.24 -2.23
C LEU A 77 4.59 -21.39 -1.55
N ARG A 78 5.12 -21.93 -0.44
CA ARG A 78 4.43 -22.98 0.33
C ARG A 78 3.21 -22.48 1.09
N ARG A 79 3.25 -21.22 1.57
CA ARG A 79 2.14 -20.61 2.32
C ARG A 79 1.11 -19.96 1.42
N GLN A 80 1.39 -19.82 0.12
CA GLN A 80 0.59 -19.05 -0.85
C GLN A 80 0.32 -17.61 -0.35
N SER A 81 1.28 -17.04 0.37
CA SER A 81 1.22 -15.68 0.93
C SER A 81 2.57 -15.01 0.77
N SER A 82 2.57 -13.76 0.32
CA SER A 82 3.77 -12.94 0.18
C SER A 82 4.12 -12.17 1.46
N GLU A 83 3.21 -12.17 2.44
CA GLU A 83 3.29 -11.31 3.62
C GLU A 83 3.51 -9.83 3.23
N THR A 84 2.92 -9.43 2.10
CA THR A 84 3.09 -8.10 1.52
C THR A 84 1.74 -7.50 1.14
N ILE A 85 1.56 -6.22 1.47
CA ILE A 85 0.42 -5.40 1.03
C ILE A 85 0.92 -4.46 -0.06
N GLY A 86 0.19 -4.39 -1.17
CA GLY A 86 0.40 -3.38 -2.20
C GLY A 86 -0.39 -2.12 -1.88
N MET A 87 0.25 -0.96 -1.92
CA MET A 87 -0.41 0.34 -1.84
C MET A 87 -0.31 1.01 -3.21
N VAL A 88 -1.45 1.22 -3.85
CA VAL A 88 -1.54 1.82 -5.17
C VAL A 88 -2.01 3.26 -5.01
N ILE A 89 -1.20 4.21 -5.47
CA ILE A 89 -1.48 5.64 -5.40
C ILE A 89 -1.57 6.17 -6.83
N PRO A 90 -2.78 6.28 -7.38
CA PRO A 90 -3.01 6.80 -8.72
C PRO A 90 -2.91 8.33 -8.72
N LEU A 91 -1.72 8.85 -8.91
CA LEU A 91 -1.50 10.27 -9.05
C LEU A 91 -2.12 10.80 -10.36
N ARG A 92 -2.46 12.07 -10.35
CA ARG A 92 -2.96 12.83 -11.51
C ARG A 92 -1.95 13.93 -11.84
N PRO A 93 -0.94 13.63 -12.69
CA PRO A 93 0.13 14.58 -13.00
C PRO A 93 -0.40 15.90 -13.58
N GLU A 94 -1.48 15.84 -14.37
CA GLU A 94 -2.16 16.99 -14.96
C GLU A 94 -2.74 17.94 -13.92
N SER A 95 -3.03 17.46 -12.71
CA SER A 95 -3.49 18.28 -11.58
C SER A 95 -2.35 18.77 -10.67
N GLY A 96 -1.11 18.49 -11.03
CA GLY A 96 0.08 18.81 -10.22
C GLY A 96 0.26 17.94 -8.98
N GLN A 97 -0.50 16.86 -8.83
CA GLN A 97 -0.33 15.93 -7.72
C GLN A 97 1.02 15.22 -7.77
N THR A 98 1.65 15.12 -6.63
CA THR A 98 2.90 14.39 -6.44
C THR A 98 2.82 13.51 -5.20
N ILE A 99 3.65 12.49 -5.13
CA ILE A 99 3.73 11.64 -3.94
C ILE A 99 4.22 12.40 -2.69
N SER A 100 4.88 13.56 -2.89
CA SER A 100 5.33 14.42 -1.80
C SER A 100 4.23 15.28 -1.18
N ASP A 101 3.00 15.23 -1.70
CA ASP A 101 1.85 15.82 -1.04
C ASP A 101 1.71 15.24 0.38
N PRO A 102 1.57 16.09 1.42
CA PRO A 102 1.45 15.64 2.81
C PRO A 102 0.38 14.58 3.03
N PHE A 103 -0.75 14.66 2.33
CA PHE A 103 -1.81 13.65 2.44
C PHE A 103 -1.32 12.24 2.08
N PHE A 104 -0.61 12.10 0.94
CA PHE A 104 -0.10 10.79 0.52
C PHE A 104 1.01 10.30 1.44
N LEU A 105 1.89 11.19 1.90
CA LEU A 105 2.96 10.82 2.83
C LEU A 105 2.41 10.33 4.17
N GLU A 106 1.41 11.00 4.72
CA GLU A 106 0.74 10.57 5.95
C GLU A 106 0.04 9.22 5.79
N MET A 107 -0.64 9.00 4.67
CA MET A 107 -1.27 7.71 4.35
C MET A 107 -0.23 6.59 4.24
N VAL A 108 0.87 6.82 3.54
CA VAL A 108 1.98 5.85 3.43
C VAL A 108 2.52 5.53 4.82
N ALA A 109 2.80 6.54 5.63
CA ALA A 109 3.34 6.35 6.98
C ALA A 109 2.37 5.56 7.88
N ALA A 110 1.08 5.90 7.87
CA ALA A 110 0.07 5.23 8.68
C ALA A 110 -0.13 3.77 8.27
N VAL A 111 -0.22 3.50 6.96
CA VAL A 111 -0.39 2.15 6.42
C VAL A 111 0.86 1.31 6.68
N SER A 112 2.06 1.84 6.40
CA SER A 112 3.33 1.14 6.63
C SER A 112 3.48 0.73 8.09
N HIS A 113 3.23 1.65 9.03
CA HIS A 113 3.30 1.36 10.47
C HIS A 113 2.33 0.25 10.90
N ARG A 114 1.12 0.24 10.36
CA ARG A 114 0.13 -0.79 10.69
C ARG A 114 0.40 -2.12 10.03
N ALA A 115 0.88 -2.13 8.79
CA ALA A 115 1.29 -3.33 8.07
C ALA A 115 2.45 -4.01 8.79
N SER A 116 3.51 -3.27 9.11
CA SER A 116 4.69 -3.76 9.81
C SER A 116 4.35 -4.39 11.17
N LYS A 117 3.46 -3.76 11.96
CA LYS A 117 2.98 -4.35 13.23
C LYS A 117 2.26 -5.69 13.07
N ARG A 118 1.81 -6.02 11.87
CA ARG A 118 1.15 -7.29 11.52
C ARG A 118 2.06 -8.25 10.77
N GLY A 119 3.33 -7.92 10.62
CA GLY A 119 4.31 -8.73 9.90
C GLY A 119 4.17 -8.66 8.38
N TYR A 120 3.56 -7.57 7.85
CA TYR A 120 3.47 -7.33 6.42
C TYR A 120 4.45 -6.26 5.96
N ASP A 121 5.10 -6.52 4.85
CA ASP A 121 5.82 -5.51 4.09
C ASP A 121 4.85 -4.66 3.27
N LEU A 122 5.27 -3.43 2.90
CA LEU A 122 4.49 -2.54 2.06
C LEU A 122 5.22 -2.27 0.73
N ILE A 123 4.57 -2.59 -0.39
CA ILE A 123 5.01 -2.18 -1.72
C ILE A 123 4.17 -1.00 -2.19
N ILE A 124 4.82 0.13 -2.48
CA ILE A 124 4.16 1.31 -3.07
C ILE A 124 4.26 1.21 -4.59
N ASN A 125 3.13 1.37 -5.24
CA ASN A 125 3.02 1.41 -6.69
C ASN A 125 2.37 2.73 -7.13
N LEU A 126 3.05 3.45 -8.01
CA LEU A 126 2.56 4.67 -8.66
C LEU A 126 2.27 4.30 -10.11
N PRO A 127 1.03 3.92 -10.44
CA PRO A 127 0.71 3.50 -11.80
C PRO A 127 0.75 4.69 -12.74
N ASP A 128 1.38 4.52 -13.89
CA ASP A 128 1.25 5.40 -15.03
C ASP A 128 -0.07 5.16 -15.74
N GLU A 129 -0.62 6.15 -16.46
CA GLU A 129 -1.90 6.04 -17.16
C GLU A 129 -1.94 4.85 -18.14
N GLU A 130 -0.81 4.54 -18.78
CA GLU A 130 -0.67 3.40 -19.68
C GLU A 130 -0.60 2.04 -18.97
N GLN A 131 -0.31 2.01 -17.67
CA GLN A 131 -0.17 0.77 -16.91
C GLN A 131 -1.46 0.33 -16.20
N SER A 132 -2.51 0.10 -16.99
CA SER A 132 -3.82 -0.36 -16.46
C SER A 132 -3.80 -1.73 -15.74
N ILE A 133 -2.64 -2.36 -15.60
CA ILE A 133 -2.50 -3.78 -15.18
C ILE A 133 -1.75 -3.92 -13.83
N SER A 134 -1.36 -2.81 -13.19
CA SER A 134 -0.51 -2.88 -12.00
C SER A 134 -1.16 -3.66 -10.84
N GLU A 135 -2.46 -3.46 -10.58
CA GLU A 135 -3.19 -4.13 -9.51
C GLU A 135 -3.31 -5.64 -9.76
N ARG A 136 -3.76 -6.00 -10.96
CA ARG A 136 -3.88 -7.41 -11.37
C ARG A 136 -2.52 -8.11 -11.34
N ARG A 137 -1.45 -7.40 -11.74
CA ARG A 137 -0.09 -7.93 -11.69
C ARG A 137 0.36 -8.19 -10.25
N LEU A 138 0.15 -7.23 -9.34
CA LEU A 138 0.55 -7.38 -7.93
C LEU A 138 -0.14 -8.57 -7.27
N LEU A 139 -1.45 -8.72 -7.45
CA LEU A 139 -2.23 -9.82 -6.89
C LEU A 139 -2.02 -11.13 -7.65
N GLY A 140 -2.08 -11.08 -8.98
CA GLY A 140 -2.03 -12.28 -9.82
C GLY A 140 -0.67 -12.97 -9.84
N THR A 141 0.42 -12.24 -9.64
CA THR A 141 1.77 -12.81 -9.51
C THR A 141 2.13 -13.19 -8.08
N GLY A 142 1.24 -12.96 -7.11
CA GLY A 142 1.51 -13.20 -5.70
C GLY A 142 2.55 -12.27 -5.09
N LYS A 143 2.82 -11.11 -5.69
CA LYS A 143 3.71 -10.08 -5.12
C LYS A 143 3.08 -9.37 -3.93
N ALA A 144 1.75 -9.31 -3.88
CA ALA A 144 1.00 -8.81 -2.76
C ALA A 144 -0.19 -9.73 -2.46
N ASP A 145 -0.51 -9.88 -1.18
CA ASP A 145 -1.64 -10.66 -0.71
C ASP A 145 -2.95 -9.86 -0.77
N GLY A 146 -2.85 -8.54 -0.68
CA GLY A 146 -3.95 -7.61 -0.78
C GLY A 146 -3.49 -6.24 -1.23
N LEU A 147 -4.44 -5.39 -1.65
CA LEU A 147 -4.18 -4.03 -2.10
C LEU A 147 -4.95 -3.00 -1.30
N ILE A 148 -4.32 -1.87 -1.08
CA ILE A 148 -4.94 -0.62 -0.63
C ILE A 148 -4.78 0.38 -1.76
N ILE A 149 -5.88 0.89 -2.31
CA ILE A 149 -5.87 1.88 -3.39
C ILE A 149 -6.29 3.23 -2.81
N ILE A 150 -5.51 4.27 -3.05
CA ILE A 150 -5.77 5.61 -2.53
C ILE A 150 -6.43 6.47 -3.59
N GLY A 151 -7.73 6.72 -3.42
CA GLY A 151 -8.55 7.47 -4.37
C GLY A 151 -9.16 6.61 -5.48
N GLN A 152 -10.26 7.07 -6.02
CA GLN A 152 -11.04 6.34 -7.03
C GLN A 152 -10.80 6.87 -8.47
N ALA A 153 -10.31 8.08 -8.64
CA ALA A 153 -9.83 8.75 -9.87
C ALA A 153 -10.33 8.11 -11.20
N GLY A 154 -11.65 8.10 -11.45
CA GLY A 154 -12.24 7.61 -12.69
C GLY A 154 -12.08 6.10 -12.96
N ARG A 155 -11.89 5.28 -11.95
CA ARG A 155 -11.46 3.88 -12.07
C ARG A 155 -12.51 2.82 -11.77
N GLY A 156 -13.81 3.15 -11.80
CA GLY A 156 -14.87 2.16 -11.63
C GLY A 156 -14.69 0.93 -12.52
N GLU A 157 -14.48 1.15 -13.81
CA GLU A 157 -14.25 0.07 -14.78
C GLU A 157 -12.97 -0.74 -14.48
N ARG A 158 -11.93 -0.10 -13.97
CA ARG A 158 -10.68 -0.75 -13.63
C ARG A 158 -10.81 -1.64 -12.39
N LEU A 159 -11.57 -1.24 -11.40
CA LEU A 159 -11.90 -2.06 -10.24
C LEU A 159 -12.78 -3.24 -10.64
N MET A 160 -13.78 -3.03 -11.50
CA MET A 160 -14.60 -4.10 -12.07
C MET A 160 -13.79 -5.14 -12.84
N SER A 161 -12.69 -4.71 -13.48
CA SER A 161 -11.81 -5.63 -14.21
C SER A 161 -11.02 -6.61 -13.33
N LEU A 162 -10.99 -6.39 -12.00
CA LEU A 162 -10.30 -7.28 -11.07
C LEU A 162 -11.04 -8.60 -10.84
N GLY A 163 -12.36 -8.65 -11.06
CA GLY A 163 -13.18 -9.85 -10.91
C GLY A 163 -13.01 -10.48 -9.52
N ASN A 164 -12.74 -11.79 -9.45
CA ASN A 164 -12.59 -12.52 -8.17
C ASN A 164 -11.49 -11.98 -7.22
N LEU A 165 -10.64 -11.06 -7.67
CA LEU A 165 -9.59 -10.44 -6.85
C LEU A 165 -10.11 -9.26 -6.01
N GLU A 166 -11.33 -8.80 -6.22
CA GLU A 166 -11.97 -7.65 -5.52
C GLU A 166 -11.96 -7.83 -3.99
N LYS A 167 -12.17 -9.06 -3.51
CA LYS A 167 -12.15 -9.39 -2.08
C LYS A 167 -10.80 -9.11 -1.40
N LYS A 168 -9.73 -8.91 -2.18
CA LYS A 168 -8.38 -8.58 -1.70
C LYS A 168 -8.05 -7.09 -1.83
N VAL A 169 -9.05 -6.27 -2.15
CA VAL A 169 -8.85 -4.85 -2.42
C VAL A 169 -9.67 -4.02 -1.45
N VAL A 170 -9.03 -3.01 -0.90
CA VAL A 170 -9.68 -1.93 -0.13
C VAL A 170 -9.35 -0.61 -0.79
N VAL A 171 -10.34 0.23 -0.97
CA VAL A 171 -10.17 1.55 -1.59
C VAL A 171 -10.39 2.63 -0.53
N TRP A 172 -9.45 3.56 -0.43
CA TRP A 172 -9.69 4.83 0.24
C TRP A 172 -10.39 5.78 -0.72
N GLY A 173 -11.63 6.16 -0.41
CA GLY A 173 -12.41 6.99 -1.34
C GLY A 173 -13.79 7.35 -0.86
N GLY A 174 -14.59 7.91 -1.76
CA GLY A 174 -16.01 8.19 -1.55
C GLY A 174 -16.86 6.93 -1.79
N ARG A 175 -17.73 6.60 -0.85
CA ARG A 175 -18.64 5.46 -1.01
C ARG A 175 -19.72 5.81 -2.02
N THR A 176 -19.86 4.97 -3.04
CA THR A 176 -21.00 4.97 -3.96
C THR A 176 -21.79 3.67 -3.79
N ASP A 177 -23.10 3.70 -4.02
CA ASP A 177 -23.96 2.53 -3.80
C ASP A 177 -23.71 1.38 -4.78
N GLU A 178 -22.99 1.64 -5.86
CA GLU A 178 -22.71 0.68 -6.95
C GLU A 178 -21.41 -0.12 -6.76
N SER A 179 -20.66 0.08 -5.65
CA SER A 179 -19.34 -0.52 -5.51
C SER A 179 -19.40 -1.85 -4.77
N GLU A 180 -18.93 -2.92 -5.41
CA GLU A 180 -18.75 -4.25 -4.79
C GLU A 180 -17.46 -4.32 -3.96
N VAL A 181 -16.56 -3.35 -4.12
CA VAL A 181 -15.26 -3.28 -3.42
C VAL A 181 -15.44 -2.63 -2.05
N THR A 182 -14.68 -3.11 -1.06
CA THR A 182 -14.65 -2.47 0.26
C THR A 182 -14.08 -1.06 0.18
N ILE A 183 -14.90 -0.05 0.48
CA ILE A 183 -14.49 1.35 0.51
C ILE A 183 -14.37 1.82 1.97
N VAL A 184 -13.27 2.50 2.26
CA VAL A 184 -13.02 3.19 3.52
C VAL A 184 -12.76 4.66 3.20
N GLY A 185 -13.40 5.57 3.90
CA GLY A 185 -13.24 7.00 3.67
C GLY A 185 -13.97 7.84 4.69
N SER A 186 -13.87 9.16 4.54
CA SER A 186 -14.64 10.14 5.33
C SER A 186 -16.06 10.28 4.77
N ASP A 187 -16.95 10.76 5.61
CA ASP A 187 -18.29 11.22 5.17
C ASP A 187 -18.15 12.54 4.39
N ASN A 188 -17.87 12.38 3.09
CA ASN A 188 -17.62 13.51 2.19
C ASN A 188 -18.85 14.42 2.03
N ARG A 189 -20.06 13.84 2.00
CA ARG A 189 -21.30 14.63 1.87
C ARG A 189 -21.54 15.50 3.10
N ASN A 190 -21.41 14.92 4.29
CA ASN A 190 -21.50 15.68 5.53
C ASN A 190 -20.35 16.69 5.64
N GLY A 191 -19.15 16.38 5.19
CA GLY A 191 -18.04 17.33 5.14
C GLY A 191 -18.34 18.55 4.27
N GLY A 192 -18.90 18.35 3.07
CA GLY A 192 -19.35 19.44 2.20
C GLY A 192 -20.46 20.26 2.83
N PHE A 193 -21.45 19.60 3.44
CA PHE A 193 -22.53 20.25 4.18
C PHE A 193 -21.99 21.14 5.32
N LEU A 194 -21.15 20.61 6.20
CA LEU A 194 -20.61 21.34 7.35
C LEU A 194 -19.78 22.56 6.95
N ALA A 195 -18.97 22.43 5.90
CA ALA A 195 -18.17 23.54 5.38
C ALA A 195 -19.07 24.67 4.85
N THR A 196 -20.13 24.31 4.15
CA THR A 196 -21.10 25.26 3.59
C THR A 196 -21.93 25.92 4.67
N ASP A 197 -22.48 25.15 5.63
CA ASP A 197 -23.23 25.66 6.80
C ASP A 197 -22.40 26.70 7.57
N HIS A 198 -21.10 26.41 7.75
CA HIS A 198 -20.23 27.37 8.41
C HIS A 198 -20.13 28.70 7.64
N LEU A 199 -19.93 28.66 6.32
CA LEU A 199 -19.81 29.88 5.51
C LEU A 199 -21.15 30.66 5.45
N LEU A 200 -22.29 29.98 5.30
CA LEU A 200 -23.60 30.59 5.26
C LEU A 200 -23.95 31.26 6.61
N ARG A 201 -23.66 30.60 7.73
CA ARG A 201 -23.83 31.18 9.08
C ARG A 201 -22.96 32.43 9.32
N LEU A 202 -21.80 32.49 8.67
CA LEU A 202 -20.97 33.70 8.67
C LEU A 202 -21.52 34.81 7.74
N GLY A 203 -22.69 34.63 7.14
CA GLY A 203 -23.34 35.59 6.25
C GLY A 203 -22.72 35.66 4.85
N ARG A 204 -21.94 34.66 4.44
CA ARG A 204 -21.40 34.60 3.07
C ARG A 204 -22.50 34.21 2.11
N LYS A 205 -22.79 35.08 1.13
CA LYS A 205 -23.90 34.88 0.18
C LYS A 205 -23.46 34.34 -1.18
N ARG A 206 -22.19 34.49 -1.51
CA ARG A 206 -21.59 34.03 -2.78
C ARG A 206 -20.48 33.05 -2.47
N ILE A 207 -20.81 31.78 -2.48
CA ILE A 207 -19.86 30.69 -2.20
C ILE A 207 -19.63 29.95 -3.49
N LEU A 208 -18.36 29.77 -3.87
CA LEU A 208 -17.96 29.03 -5.05
C LEU A 208 -17.41 27.68 -4.64
N PHE A 209 -17.96 26.61 -5.23
CA PHE A 209 -17.40 25.28 -5.12
C PHE A 209 -16.37 25.05 -6.22
N LEU A 210 -15.16 24.62 -5.86
CA LEU A 210 -14.08 24.31 -6.80
C LEU A 210 -13.71 22.83 -6.69
N GLY A 211 -13.79 22.11 -7.79
CA GLY A 211 -13.34 20.72 -7.87
C GLY A 211 -14.05 19.95 -8.99
N PRO A 212 -13.44 18.85 -9.46
CA PRO A 212 -14.00 17.96 -10.46
C PRO A 212 -15.08 17.07 -9.83
N VAL A 213 -16.35 17.49 -9.97
CA VAL A 213 -17.51 16.82 -9.33
C VAL A 213 -17.76 15.40 -9.86
N GLU A 214 -17.18 15.04 -10.97
CA GLU A 214 -17.19 13.69 -11.53
C GLU A 214 -16.40 12.68 -10.68
N LEU A 215 -15.55 13.14 -9.78
CA LEU A 215 -14.87 12.28 -8.83
C LEU A 215 -15.77 11.97 -7.64
N PRO A 216 -15.91 10.70 -7.23
CA PRO A 216 -16.86 10.30 -6.18
C PRO A 216 -16.72 11.13 -4.89
N GLU A 217 -15.50 11.34 -4.41
CA GLU A 217 -15.25 12.09 -3.17
C GLU A 217 -15.63 13.57 -3.32
N VAL A 218 -15.37 14.15 -4.49
CA VAL A 218 -15.66 15.56 -4.77
C VAL A 218 -17.13 15.75 -5.05
N GLY A 219 -17.75 14.83 -5.82
CA GLY A 219 -19.17 14.81 -6.07
C GLY A 219 -20.00 14.75 -4.79
N LEU A 220 -19.65 13.87 -3.87
CA LEU A 220 -20.32 13.80 -2.56
C LEU A 220 -20.19 15.10 -1.75
N ARG A 221 -19.00 15.75 -1.78
CA ARG A 221 -18.85 17.07 -1.13
C ARG A 221 -19.71 18.14 -1.80
N PHE A 222 -19.83 18.09 -3.12
CA PHE A 222 -20.69 19.00 -3.86
C PHE A 222 -22.17 18.75 -3.53
N GLU A 223 -22.62 17.52 -3.41
CA GLU A 223 -23.97 17.21 -2.94
C GLU A 223 -24.24 17.83 -1.56
N GLY A 224 -23.32 17.69 -0.62
CA GLY A 224 -23.44 18.32 0.69
C GLY A 224 -23.49 19.84 0.62
N PHE A 225 -22.72 20.46 -0.27
CA PHE A 225 -22.76 21.89 -0.57
C PHE A 225 -24.14 22.31 -1.07
N VAL A 226 -24.73 21.57 -2.01
CA VAL A 226 -26.08 21.83 -2.57
C VAL A 226 -27.16 21.67 -1.51
N ASP A 227 -27.07 20.61 -0.71
CA ASP A 227 -28.07 20.33 0.34
C ASP A 227 -28.17 21.47 1.35
N ASP A 228 -27.06 22.05 1.74
CA ASP A 228 -27.07 23.12 2.72
C ASP A 228 -27.56 24.45 2.13
N HIS A 229 -27.21 24.78 0.88
CA HIS A 229 -27.78 25.94 0.19
C HIS A 229 -29.33 25.84 0.14
N ARG A 230 -29.86 24.67 -0.20
CA ARG A 230 -31.31 24.44 -0.21
C ARG A 230 -31.91 24.63 1.17
N LYS A 231 -31.27 24.12 2.23
CA LYS A 231 -31.73 24.28 3.61
C LYS A 231 -31.79 25.74 4.04
N PHE A 232 -30.83 26.58 3.61
CA PHE A 232 -30.81 28.01 3.90
C PHE A 232 -31.69 28.84 2.95
N GLY A 233 -32.28 28.26 1.91
CA GLY A 233 -32.98 28.99 0.88
C GLY A 233 -32.07 29.93 0.09
N ALA A 234 -30.80 29.61 -0.01
CA ALA A 234 -29.83 30.40 -0.76
C ALA A 234 -29.72 29.87 -2.20
N ASP A 235 -29.51 30.77 -3.14
CA ASP A 235 -29.28 30.44 -4.54
C ASP A 235 -27.86 29.81 -4.68
N ILE A 236 -27.74 28.87 -5.62
CA ILE A 236 -26.49 28.17 -5.95
C ILE A 236 -25.89 28.79 -7.21
#